data_dd0ced3050244ebdcc6b04af73e02e73
#
_entry.id   dd0ced3050244ebdcc6b04af73e02e73
#
_cell.length_a   1.000
_cell.length_b   1.000
_cell.length_c   1.000
_cell.angle_alpha   90.00
_cell.angle_beta   90.00
_cell.angle_gamma   90.00
#
_symmetry.space_group_name_H-M   'P 1'
#
loop_
_entity.id
_entity.type
_entity.pdbx_description
1 polymer ?
#
loop_
_entity_poly.entity_id
_entity_poly.type
_entity_poly.pdbx_seq_one_letter_code
_entity_poly.pdbx_strand_id
1 'polypeptide(L)'
;RLARAMTYKASAAGLNLGGGKAVIIGDPAKDKIVGLFRSLGRFIESLNGRYITTEDVGTSVEDMQHINAETSHVTGLPLTRGGSGDPSPMTGFGVSQGMKAYLKETFGSDSLKGSTVAIQGFSKVGSYLAGHLRGDGVKLIVTDVNEQAAKRDQEEFGATLVRSDEIYDAECDIFSPCAFGGVLNSETIPRLKCKIVAGGANNQLEEDEHGDLLQQKGILYAH
;
A
#
# COMPACT_ATOMS: atom_id res chain seq x y z
N ARG A 1 14.87 -2.33 7.15
CA ARG A 1 13.46 -2.76 7.28
C ARG A 1 12.83 -2.99 5.90
N LEU A 2 12.74 -1.99 5.02
CA LEU A 2 12.09 -2.07 3.69
C LEU A 2 12.64 -3.22 2.83
N ALA A 3 13.96 -3.37 2.72
CA ALA A 3 14.58 -4.46 1.95
C ALA A 3 14.24 -5.85 2.53
N ARG A 4 14.17 -6.00 3.87
CA ARG A 4 13.74 -7.24 4.54
C ARG A 4 12.30 -7.62 4.13
N ALA A 5 11.40 -6.65 4.16
CA ALA A 5 10.01 -6.87 3.73
C ALA A 5 9.92 -7.30 2.26
N MET A 6 10.74 -6.73 1.38
CA MET A 6 10.80 -7.15 -0.03
C MET A 6 11.31 -8.59 -0.18
N THR A 7 12.24 -9.05 0.67
CA THR A 7 12.66 -10.48 0.68
C THR A 7 11.48 -11.39 1.03
N TYR A 8 10.72 -11.05 2.06
CA TYR A 8 9.54 -11.83 2.46
C TYR A 8 8.46 -11.86 1.38
N LYS A 9 8.19 -10.71 0.75
CA LYS A 9 7.23 -10.62 -0.38
C LYS A 9 7.65 -11.51 -1.56
N ALA A 10 8.93 -11.47 -1.94
CA ALA A 10 9.46 -12.31 -3.02
C ALA A 10 9.33 -13.80 -2.67
N SER A 11 9.69 -14.19 -1.45
CA SER A 11 9.57 -15.56 -0.96
C SER A 11 8.12 -16.05 -0.94
N ALA A 12 7.19 -15.23 -0.43
CA ALA A 12 5.76 -15.57 -0.39
C ALA A 12 5.16 -15.74 -1.80
N ALA A 13 5.66 -14.96 -2.78
CA ALA A 13 5.27 -15.07 -4.18
C ALA A 13 5.97 -16.21 -4.95
N GLY A 14 6.85 -16.98 -4.30
CA GLY A 14 7.64 -18.04 -4.95
C GLY A 14 8.70 -17.50 -5.94
N LEU A 15 9.09 -16.24 -5.81
CA LEU A 15 10.10 -15.62 -6.65
C LEU A 15 11.50 -15.85 -6.07
N ASN A 16 12.43 -16.30 -6.92
CA ASN A 16 13.84 -16.47 -6.54
C ASN A 16 14.59 -15.14 -6.59
N LEU A 17 14.16 -14.18 -5.76
CA LEU A 17 14.72 -12.84 -5.65
C LEU A 17 15.01 -12.51 -4.19
N GLY A 18 16.12 -11.82 -3.95
CA GLY A 18 16.37 -11.13 -2.67
C GLY A 18 15.60 -9.82 -2.59
N GLY A 19 15.59 -9.20 -1.41
CA GLY A 19 14.97 -7.90 -1.19
C GLY A 19 15.94 -6.74 -1.39
N GLY A 20 15.56 -5.79 -2.22
CA GLY A 20 16.22 -4.50 -2.39
C GLY A 20 15.22 -3.36 -2.22
N LYS A 21 15.69 -2.19 -1.79
CA LYS A 21 14.90 -0.96 -1.72
C LYS A 21 15.79 0.25 -1.87
N ALA A 22 15.44 1.14 -2.78
CA ALA A 22 16.03 2.47 -2.87
C ALA A 22 15.11 3.49 -2.21
N VAL A 23 15.69 4.49 -1.55
CA VAL A 23 14.97 5.63 -0.96
C VAL A 23 15.68 6.91 -1.40
N ILE A 24 14.93 7.83 -1.98
CA ILE A 24 15.40 9.18 -2.31
C ILE A 24 14.86 10.12 -1.22
N ILE A 25 15.77 10.78 -0.52
CA ILE A 25 15.40 11.79 0.49
C ILE A 25 15.15 13.10 -0.24
N GLY A 26 13.89 13.57 -0.22
CA GLY A 26 13.47 14.79 -0.90
C GLY A 26 11.95 14.96 -0.92
N ASP A 27 11.51 16.10 -1.39
CA ASP A 27 10.09 16.40 -1.61
C ASP A 27 9.72 16.08 -3.07
N PRO A 28 8.91 15.05 -3.33
CA PRO A 28 8.57 14.67 -4.70
C PRO A 28 7.85 15.78 -5.50
N ALA A 29 7.26 16.77 -4.83
CA ALA A 29 6.65 17.91 -5.51
C ALA A 29 7.66 18.95 -5.99
N LYS A 30 8.87 18.96 -5.42
CA LYS A 30 9.91 19.99 -5.71
C LYS A 30 11.17 19.41 -6.33
N ASP A 31 11.58 18.20 -5.87
CA ASP A 31 12.91 17.67 -6.15
C ASP A 31 12.92 16.67 -7.32
N LYS A 32 11.75 16.29 -7.84
CA LYS A 32 11.64 15.38 -8.99
C LYS A 32 12.08 16.08 -10.27
N ILE A 33 13.26 15.72 -10.74
CA ILE A 33 13.78 16.17 -12.04
C ILE A 33 14.28 14.96 -12.86
N VAL A 34 14.21 15.06 -14.16
CA VAL A 34 14.67 14.00 -15.11
C VAL A 34 16.11 13.59 -14.83
N GLY A 35 16.99 14.55 -14.54
CA GLY A 35 18.40 14.31 -14.26
C GLY A 35 18.64 13.43 -13.04
N LEU A 36 17.80 13.53 -12.00
CA LEU A 36 17.85 12.69 -10.81
C LEU A 36 17.59 11.22 -11.18
N PHE A 37 16.51 10.94 -11.89
CA PHE A 37 16.14 9.57 -12.28
C PHE A 37 17.11 8.96 -13.27
N ARG A 38 17.64 9.73 -14.23
CA ARG A 38 18.70 9.25 -15.13
C ARG A 38 19.99 8.94 -14.37
N SER A 39 20.37 9.76 -13.38
CA SER A 39 21.54 9.46 -12.53
C SER A 39 21.32 8.20 -11.71
N LEU A 40 20.12 8.00 -11.13
CA LEU A 40 19.76 6.77 -10.44
C LEU A 40 19.85 5.57 -11.40
N GLY A 41 19.38 5.70 -12.66
CA GLY A 41 19.49 4.66 -13.67
C GLY A 41 20.93 4.22 -13.94
N ARG A 42 21.85 5.18 -14.11
CA ARG A 42 23.30 4.88 -14.26
C ARG A 42 23.87 4.18 -13.04
N PHE A 43 23.42 4.56 -11.84
CA PHE A 43 23.85 3.92 -10.60
C PHE A 43 23.35 2.46 -10.54
N ILE A 44 22.09 2.22 -10.91
CA ILE A 44 21.51 0.87 -10.98
C ILE A 44 22.25 0.02 -12.02
N GLU A 45 22.55 0.57 -13.20
CA GLU A 45 23.32 -0.14 -14.23
C GLU A 45 24.69 -0.59 -13.73
N SER A 46 25.37 0.25 -12.90
CA SER A 46 26.67 -0.12 -12.32
C SER A 46 26.61 -1.31 -11.38
N LEU A 47 25.41 -1.67 -10.87
CA LEU A 47 25.19 -2.85 -10.05
C LEU A 47 25.08 -4.15 -10.88
N ASN A 48 25.10 -4.03 -12.20
CA ASN A 48 25.14 -5.15 -13.12
C ASN A 48 24.06 -6.22 -12.85
N GLY A 49 22.81 -5.80 -12.75
CA GLY A 49 21.64 -6.66 -12.55
C GLY A 49 21.39 -7.15 -11.11
N ARG A 50 22.24 -6.78 -10.16
CA ARG A 50 22.05 -7.14 -8.74
C ARG A 50 20.91 -6.37 -8.07
N TYR A 51 20.41 -5.32 -8.69
CA TYR A 51 19.26 -4.55 -8.23
C TYR A 51 18.35 -4.21 -9.40
N ILE A 52 17.07 -4.50 -9.26
CA ILE A 52 16.03 -4.13 -10.21
C ILE A 52 15.08 -3.19 -9.48
N THR A 53 14.85 -2.01 -10.03
CA THR A 53 13.97 -1.00 -9.43
C THR A 53 12.55 -1.05 -10.03
N THR A 54 11.61 -0.45 -9.31
CA THR A 54 10.24 -0.24 -9.77
C THR A 54 9.64 1.01 -9.15
N GLU A 55 8.48 1.42 -9.65
CA GLU A 55 7.67 2.49 -9.06
C GLU A 55 7.26 2.16 -7.62
N ASP A 56 7.27 3.17 -6.75
CA ASP A 56 6.70 3.15 -5.40
C ASP A 56 6.30 4.58 -4.99
N VAL A 57 5.96 4.77 -3.72
CA VAL A 57 5.53 6.06 -3.18
C VAL A 57 6.44 7.21 -3.61
N GLY A 58 5.86 8.28 -4.11
CA GLY A 58 6.57 9.47 -4.59
C GLY A 58 7.13 9.36 -6.01
N THR A 59 7.06 8.19 -6.65
CA THR A 59 7.48 7.98 -8.04
C THR A 59 6.32 7.59 -8.95
N SER A 60 6.56 7.57 -10.25
CA SER A 60 5.56 7.29 -11.29
C SER A 60 6.13 6.43 -12.40
N VAL A 61 5.24 5.88 -13.23
CA VAL A 61 5.61 5.15 -14.47
C VAL A 61 6.50 6.01 -15.39
N GLU A 62 6.29 7.34 -15.42
CA GLU A 62 7.13 8.26 -16.19
C GLU A 62 8.56 8.33 -15.64
N ASP A 63 8.69 8.38 -14.30
CA ASP A 63 10.01 8.35 -13.65
C ASP A 63 10.78 7.07 -13.98
N MET A 64 10.07 5.93 -14.06
CA MET A 64 10.67 4.65 -14.49
C MET A 64 11.15 4.69 -15.94
N GLN A 65 10.50 5.44 -16.84
CA GLN A 65 11.00 5.64 -18.20
C GLN A 65 12.32 6.42 -18.22
N HIS A 66 12.48 7.41 -17.34
CA HIS A 66 13.75 8.15 -17.22
C HIS A 66 14.88 7.26 -16.71
N ILE A 67 14.60 6.34 -15.78
CA ILE A 67 15.56 5.33 -15.33
C ILE A 67 15.88 4.35 -16.47
N ASN A 68 14.86 3.90 -17.20
CA ASN A 68 15.02 2.95 -18.30
C ASN A 68 15.86 3.49 -19.45
N ALA A 69 15.98 4.79 -19.61
CA ALA A 69 16.88 5.38 -20.58
C ALA A 69 18.38 5.08 -20.31
N GLU A 70 18.72 4.67 -19.10
CA GLU A 70 20.10 4.42 -18.65
C GLU A 70 20.35 2.94 -18.25
N THR A 71 19.31 2.14 -18.00
CA THR A 71 19.43 0.73 -17.58
C THR A 71 18.21 -0.09 -17.97
N SER A 72 18.41 -1.38 -18.25
CA SER A 72 17.32 -2.35 -18.42
C SER A 72 16.80 -2.92 -17.09
N HIS A 73 17.47 -2.64 -15.96
CA HIS A 73 17.14 -3.18 -14.63
C HIS A 73 16.05 -2.35 -13.92
N VAL A 74 14.91 -2.18 -14.61
CA VAL A 74 13.75 -1.45 -14.13
C VAL A 74 12.46 -2.14 -14.59
N THR A 75 11.45 -2.17 -13.72
CA THR A 75 10.10 -2.66 -14.03
C THR A 75 9.08 -1.56 -13.82
N GLY A 76 7.79 -1.82 -14.07
CA GLY A 76 6.76 -0.78 -13.98
C GLY A 76 6.79 0.20 -15.16
N LEU A 77 7.35 -0.19 -16.30
CA LEU A 77 7.29 0.59 -17.52
C LEU A 77 5.87 0.60 -18.11
N PRO A 78 5.50 1.59 -18.93
CA PRO A 78 4.18 1.63 -19.57
C PRO A 78 3.85 0.34 -20.33
N LEU A 79 2.57 -0.05 -20.32
CA LEU A 79 2.07 -1.18 -21.10
C LEU A 79 2.43 -1.07 -22.60
N THR A 80 2.41 0.14 -23.14
CA THR A 80 2.80 0.45 -24.54
C THR A 80 4.28 0.15 -24.85
N ARG A 81 5.10 -0.05 -23.81
CA ARG A 81 6.52 -0.43 -23.92
C ARG A 81 6.79 -1.86 -23.42
N GLY A 82 5.75 -2.68 -23.31
CA GLY A 82 5.86 -4.05 -22.82
C GLY A 82 6.07 -4.18 -21.31
N GLY A 83 5.86 -3.11 -20.56
CA GLY A 83 5.93 -3.11 -19.10
C GLY A 83 4.62 -3.50 -18.44
N SER A 84 4.62 -3.56 -17.11
CA SER A 84 3.44 -3.91 -16.27
C SER A 84 2.56 -2.72 -15.91
N GLY A 85 3.02 -1.49 -16.18
CA GLY A 85 2.32 -0.27 -15.76
C GLY A 85 2.35 -0.03 -14.25
N ASP A 86 1.42 0.79 -13.77
CA ASP A 86 1.21 1.08 -12.34
C ASP A 86 0.79 -0.20 -11.58
N PRO A 87 1.50 -0.61 -10.52
CA PRO A 87 1.15 -1.77 -9.72
C PRO A 87 -0.09 -1.58 -8.82
N SER A 88 -0.56 -0.35 -8.62
CA SER A 88 -1.60 -0.03 -7.64
C SER A 88 -2.92 -0.77 -7.87
N PRO A 89 -3.42 -0.97 -9.12
CA PRO A 89 -4.62 -1.76 -9.37
C PRO A 89 -4.52 -3.19 -8.85
N MET A 90 -3.39 -3.86 -9.13
CA MET A 90 -3.16 -5.24 -8.70
C MET A 90 -2.91 -5.32 -7.19
N THR A 91 -2.28 -4.31 -6.61
CA THR A 91 -2.11 -4.22 -5.15
C THR A 91 -3.47 -4.09 -4.46
N GLY A 92 -4.35 -3.19 -4.92
CA GLY A 92 -5.71 -3.05 -4.39
C GLY A 92 -6.52 -4.34 -4.49
N PHE A 93 -6.41 -5.04 -5.63
CA PHE A 93 -7.03 -6.37 -5.80
C PHE A 93 -6.46 -7.39 -4.80
N GLY A 94 -5.14 -7.49 -4.68
CA GLY A 94 -4.49 -8.41 -3.74
C GLY A 94 -4.91 -8.17 -2.30
N VAL A 95 -4.99 -6.91 -1.86
CA VAL A 95 -5.48 -6.55 -0.52
C VAL A 95 -6.94 -7.01 -0.34
N SER A 96 -7.82 -6.82 -1.32
CA SER A 96 -9.21 -7.27 -1.24
C SER A 96 -9.33 -8.78 -1.10
N GLN A 97 -8.49 -9.56 -1.80
CA GLN A 97 -8.44 -11.02 -1.66
C GLN A 97 -7.90 -11.45 -0.29
N GLY A 98 -6.88 -10.76 0.23
CA GLY A 98 -6.38 -10.94 1.59
C GLY A 98 -7.49 -10.71 2.62
N MET A 99 -8.25 -9.62 2.50
CA MET A 99 -9.39 -9.34 3.39
C MET A 99 -10.40 -10.50 3.41
N LYS A 100 -10.74 -11.05 2.26
CA LYS A 100 -11.67 -12.21 2.16
C LYS A 100 -11.12 -13.43 2.92
N ALA A 101 -9.84 -13.72 2.78
CA ALA A 101 -9.22 -14.83 3.49
C ALA A 101 -9.24 -14.63 5.02
N TYR A 102 -8.92 -13.42 5.47
CA TYR A 102 -8.95 -13.08 6.90
C TYR A 102 -10.36 -13.00 7.49
N LEU A 103 -11.36 -12.58 6.71
CA LEU A 103 -12.77 -12.66 7.12
C LEU A 103 -13.22 -14.09 7.34
N LYS A 104 -12.81 -15.00 6.44
CA LYS A 104 -13.10 -16.42 6.58
C LYS A 104 -12.51 -17.00 7.86
N GLU A 105 -11.29 -16.62 8.19
CA GLU A 105 -10.63 -17.04 9.45
C GLU A 105 -11.31 -16.46 10.68
N THR A 106 -11.70 -15.17 10.64
CA THR A 106 -12.23 -14.46 11.80
C THR A 106 -13.72 -14.73 12.03
N PHE A 107 -14.52 -14.80 10.95
CA PHE A 107 -15.98 -14.86 11.01
C PHE A 107 -16.59 -16.09 10.32
N GLY A 108 -15.77 -16.99 9.77
CA GLY A 108 -16.24 -18.21 9.09
C GLY A 108 -16.79 -17.97 7.68
N SER A 109 -16.76 -16.74 7.14
CA SER A 109 -17.26 -16.40 5.81
C SER A 109 -16.29 -15.46 5.12
N ASP A 110 -16.03 -15.67 3.84
CA ASP A 110 -15.22 -14.81 2.98
C ASP A 110 -16.02 -13.66 2.33
N SER A 111 -17.29 -13.53 2.65
CA SER A 111 -18.16 -12.48 2.12
C SER A 111 -17.86 -11.14 2.79
N LEU A 112 -17.48 -10.15 1.99
CA LEU A 112 -17.31 -8.76 2.42
C LEU A 112 -18.65 -8.00 2.54
N LYS A 113 -19.76 -8.60 2.06
CA LYS A 113 -21.06 -7.93 2.02
C LYS A 113 -21.54 -7.50 3.40
N GLY A 114 -21.78 -6.21 3.54
CA GLY A 114 -22.26 -5.60 4.78
C GLY A 114 -21.15 -5.26 5.79
N SER A 115 -19.90 -5.67 5.54
CA SER A 115 -18.77 -5.26 6.36
C SER A 115 -18.49 -3.76 6.22
N THR A 116 -17.87 -3.20 7.25
CA THR A 116 -17.35 -1.83 7.25
C THR A 116 -15.83 -1.86 7.18
N VAL A 117 -15.24 -1.17 6.20
CA VAL A 117 -13.79 -1.07 6.04
C VAL A 117 -13.35 0.38 6.16
N ALA A 118 -12.40 0.63 7.07
CA ALA A 118 -11.76 1.93 7.24
C ALA A 118 -10.42 1.96 6.49
N ILE A 119 -10.30 2.81 5.45
CA ILE A 119 -9.11 2.92 4.60
C ILE A 119 -8.35 4.19 4.96
N GLN A 120 -7.11 4.04 5.40
CA GLN A 120 -6.18 5.13 5.63
C GLN A 120 -5.27 5.30 4.41
N GLY A 121 -5.38 6.43 3.71
CA GLY A 121 -4.73 6.67 2.42
C GLY A 121 -5.67 6.31 1.27
N PHE A 122 -6.39 7.32 0.81
CA PHE A 122 -7.42 7.19 -0.23
C PHE A 122 -6.94 7.80 -1.54
N SER A 123 -5.69 7.50 -1.90
CA SER A 123 -5.10 7.81 -3.20
C SER A 123 -4.87 6.51 -3.97
N LYS A 124 -3.84 6.38 -4.76
CA LYS A 124 -3.53 5.20 -5.60
C LYS A 124 -4.13 3.85 -5.13
N VAL A 125 -3.43 3.11 -4.26
CA VAL A 125 -3.85 1.76 -3.81
C VAL A 125 -5.21 1.79 -3.12
N GLY A 126 -5.45 2.78 -2.25
CA GLY A 126 -6.72 2.90 -1.51
C GLY A 126 -7.93 3.09 -2.41
N SER A 127 -7.83 3.89 -3.48
CA SER A 127 -8.91 4.10 -4.46
C SER A 127 -9.23 2.83 -5.24
N TYR A 128 -8.20 2.10 -5.71
CA TYR A 128 -8.42 0.82 -6.39
C TYR A 128 -9.03 -0.22 -5.45
N LEU A 129 -8.56 -0.29 -4.21
CA LEU A 129 -9.15 -1.15 -3.18
C LEU A 129 -10.63 -0.80 -2.96
N ALA A 130 -10.96 0.49 -2.79
CA ALA A 130 -12.34 0.95 -2.63
C ALA A 130 -13.24 0.54 -3.80
N GLY A 131 -12.73 0.60 -5.04
CA GLY A 131 -13.43 0.13 -6.22
C GLY A 131 -13.81 -1.34 -6.14
N HIS A 132 -12.89 -2.21 -5.71
CA HIS A 132 -13.17 -3.63 -5.51
C HIS A 132 -14.18 -3.86 -4.38
N LEU A 133 -14.01 -3.18 -3.25
CA LEU A 133 -14.86 -3.33 -2.08
C LEU A 133 -16.30 -2.84 -2.31
N ARG A 134 -16.49 -1.76 -3.10
CA ARG A 134 -17.81 -1.26 -3.48
C ARG A 134 -18.61 -2.32 -4.23
N GLY A 135 -17.97 -3.05 -5.15
CA GLY A 135 -18.61 -4.16 -5.89
C GLY A 135 -19.12 -5.27 -4.98
N ASP A 136 -18.49 -5.47 -3.82
CA ASP A 136 -18.86 -6.47 -2.82
C ASP A 136 -19.89 -5.96 -1.78
N GLY A 137 -20.37 -4.71 -1.87
CA GLY A 137 -21.37 -4.13 -0.96
C GLY A 137 -20.84 -3.75 0.41
N VAL A 138 -19.60 -3.31 0.47
CA VAL A 138 -18.90 -2.85 1.68
C VAL A 138 -19.26 -1.40 2.01
N LYS A 139 -19.36 -1.07 3.29
CA LYS A 139 -19.41 0.32 3.77
C LYS A 139 -17.99 0.85 3.94
N LEU A 140 -17.69 2.00 3.34
CA LEU A 140 -16.35 2.58 3.36
C LEU A 140 -16.28 3.80 4.27
N ILE A 141 -15.27 3.83 5.15
CA ILE A 141 -14.82 5.00 5.90
C ILE A 141 -13.41 5.29 5.40
N VAL A 142 -13.13 6.52 4.99
CA VAL A 142 -11.87 6.84 4.32
C VAL A 142 -11.24 8.10 4.86
N THR A 143 -9.92 8.19 4.79
CA THR A 143 -9.16 9.42 5.02
C THR A 143 -7.97 9.52 4.09
N ASP A 144 -7.57 10.74 3.76
CA ASP A 144 -6.31 11.04 3.08
C ASP A 144 -5.79 12.41 3.54
N VAL A 145 -4.49 12.61 3.48
CA VAL A 145 -3.85 13.91 3.75
C VAL A 145 -4.18 14.95 2.67
N ASN A 146 -4.49 14.49 1.47
CA ASN A 146 -5.03 15.32 0.38
C ASN A 146 -6.56 15.32 0.43
N GLU A 147 -7.12 16.18 1.27
CA GLU A 147 -8.58 16.27 1.46
C GLU A 147 -9.36 16.56 0.17
N GLN A 148 -8.78 17.30 -0.78
CA GLN A 148 -9.46 17.62 -2.04
C GLN A 148 -9.58 16.40 -2.95
N ALA A 149 -8.53 15.57 -3.01
CA ALA A 149 -8.59 14.30 -3.73
C ALA A 149 -9.57 13.35 -3.04
N ALA A 150 -9.49 13.21 -1.71
CA ALA A 150 -10.37 12.35 -0.94
C ALA A 150 -11.86 12.71 -1.10
N LYS A 151 -12.21 14.00 -1.20
CA LYS A 151 -13.59 14.44 -1.42
C LYS A 151 -14.14 14.03 -2.78
N ARG A 152 -13.36 14.14 -3.85
CA ARG A 152 -13.79 13.70 -5.20
C ARG A 152 -14.06 12.21 -5.23
N ASP A 153 -13.12 11.45 -4.70
CA ASP A 153 -13.20 10.00 -4.71
C ASP A 153 -14.29 9.50 -3.73
N GLN A 154 -14.55 10.24 -2.63
CA GLN A 154 -15.66 9.97 -1.71
C GLN A 154 -17.01 9.90 -2.43
N GLU A 155 -17.30 10.88 -3.29
CA GLU A 155 -18.57 10.94 -4.04
C GLU A 155 -18.68 9.77 -5.00
N GLU A 156 -17.58 9.40 -5.66
CA GLU A 156 -17.55 8.26 -6.58
C GLU A 156 -17.85 6.93 -5.88
N PHE A 157 -17.26 6.70 -4.70
CA PHE A 157 -17.38 5.42 -4.00
C PHE A 157 -18.49 5.38 -2.94
N GLY A 158 -19.15 6.51 -2.64
CA GLY A 158 -20.15 6.59 -1.57
C GLY A 158 -19.56 6.37 -0.18
N ALA A 159 -18.29 6.73 0.01
CA ALA A 159 -17.57 6.55 1.26
C ALA A 159 -17.88 7.65 2.28
N THR A 160 -17.69 7.37 3.56
CA THR A 160 -17.71 8.39 4.63
C THR A 160 -16.31 8.93 4.82
N LEU A 161 -16.09 10.21 4.55
CA LEU A 161 -14.80 10.88 4.77
C LEU A 161 -14.68 11.32 6.23
N VAL A 162 -13.55 10.98 6.87
CA VAL A 162 -13.20 11.41 8.22
C VAL A 162 -11.82 12.07 8.23
N ARG A 163 -11.50 12.83 9.29
CA ARG A 163 -10.17 13.41 9.45
C ARG A 163 -9.10 12.34 9.66
N SER A 164 -7.86 12.66 9.34
CA SER A 164 -6.75 11.69 9.40
C SER A 164 -6.49 11.12 10.79
N ASP A 165 -6.78 11.88 11.83
CA ASP A 165 -6.65 11.45 13.22
C ASP A 165 -7.85 10.63 13.72
N GLU A 166 -9.03 10.78 13.13
CA GLU A 166 -10.26 10.10 13.53
C GLU A 166 -10.38 8.68 12.98
N ILE A 167 -9.63 8.35 11.94
CA ILE A 167 -9.74 7.05 11.26
C ILE A 167 -9.43 5.86 12.20
N TYR A 168 -8.56 6.06 13.20
CA TYR A 168 -8.21 5.03 14.17
C TYR A 168 -9.33 4.70 15.17
N ASP A 169 -10.28 5.63 15.35
CA ASP A 169 -11.45 5.46 16.21
C ASP A 169 -12.70 4.97 15.47
N ALA A 170 -12.57 4.75 14.16
CA ALA A 170 -13.67 4.32 13.31
C ALA A 170 -14.23 2.95 13.75
N GLU A 171 -15.56 2.86 13.86
CA GLU A 171 -16.25 1.59 14.07
C GLU A 171 -16.23 0.81 12.73
N CYS A 172 -15.37 -0.19 12.64
CA CYS A 172 -15.18 -0.99 11.42
C CYS A 172 -14.81 -2.44 11.73
N ASP A 173 -15.04 -3.32 10.77
CA ASP A 173 -14.63 -4.72 10.84
C ASP A 173 -13.16 -4.87 10.46
N ILE A 174 -12.73 -4.09 9.45
CA ILE A 174 -11.37 -4.12 8.91
C ILE A 174 -10.79 -2.70 8.88
N PHE A 175 -9.59 -2.52 9.44
CA PHE A 175 -8.77 -1.33 9.25
C PHE A 175 -7.73 -1.59 8.18
N SER A 176 -7.64 -0.71 7.17
CA SER A 176 -6.79 -0.89 5.98
C SER A 176 -5.80 0.26 5.81
N PRO A 177 -4.57 0.14 6.35
CA PRO A 177 -3.51 1.10 6.08
C PRO A 177 -3.05 0.99 4.63
N CYS A 178 -3.24 2.06 3.83
CA CYS A 178 -2.84 2.13 2.42
C CYS A 178 -1.95 3.34 2.10
N ALA A 179 -1.52 4.10 3.13
CA ALA A 179 -0.64 5.27 3.00
C ALA A 179 0.81 4.95 3.42
N PHE A 180 1.31 5.65 4.44
CA PHE A 180 2.67 5.46 4.94
C PHE A 180 2.77 4.31 5.95
N GLY A 181 4.00 3.80 6.14
CA GLY A 181 4.31 2.82 7.18
C GLY A 181 4.36 3.44 8.58
N GLY A 182 4.50 2.57 9.61
CA GLY A 182 4.62 2.99 11.01
C GLY A 182 3.32 3.50 11.65
N VAL A 183 2.18 3.31 10.99
CA VAL A 183 0.87 3.80 11.46
C VAL A 183 0.27 2.91 12.56
N LEU A 184 0.76 1.68 12.69
CA LEU A 184 0.39 0.76 13.76
C LEU A 184 1.46 0.82 14.85
N ASN A 185 1.17 1.54 15.93
CA ASN A 185 2.09 1.83 17.02
C ASN A 185 1.38 1.84 18.38
N SER A 186 2.13 2.14 19.43
CA SER A 186 1.62 2.17 20.81
C SER A 186 0.50 3.21 21.07
N GLU A 187 0.37 4.23 20.22
CA GLU A 187 -0.67 5.26 20.36
C GLU A 187 -1.93 4.91 19.55
N THR A 188 -1.76 4.35 18.36
CA THR A 188 -2.87 4.10 17.42
C THR A 188 -3.54 2.76 17.63
N ILE A 189 -2.78 1.68 17.93
CA ILE A 189 -3.34 0.35 18.15
C ILE A 189 -4.40 0.31 19.26
N PRO A 190 -4.22 0.98 20.43
CA PRO A 190 -5.25 1.01 21.48
C PRO A 190 -6.59 1.58 21.02
N ARG A 191 -6.59 2.48 20.04
CA ARG A 191 -7.78 3.16 19.49
C ARG A 191 -8.57 2.30 18.50
N LEU A 192 -7.90 1.36 17.82
CA LEU A 192 -8.54 0.52 16.80
C LEU A 192 -9.71 -0.30 17.38
N LYS A 193 -10.82 -0.30 16.67
CA LYS A 193 -12.05 -1.04 17.06
C LYS A 193 -12.35 -2.20 16.11
N CYS A 194 -11.48 -2.44 15.12
CA CYS A 194 -11.59 -3.51 14.15
C CYS A 194 -11.22 -4.89 14.72
N LYS A 195 -11.54 -5.93 13.97
CA LYS A 195 -11.10 -7.31 14.22
C LYS A 195 -9.96 -7.73 13.31
N ILE A 196 -9.80 -7.04 12.18
CA ILE A 196 -8.80 -7.34 11.16
C ILE A 196 -8.07 -6.07 10.78
N VAL A 197 -6.75 -6.15 10.64
CA VAL A 197 -5.94 -5.15 9.95
C VAL A 197 -5.41 -5.78 8.67
N ALA A 198 -5.77 -5.22 7.52
CA ALA A 198 -5.32 -5.67 6.20
C ALA A 198 -5.22 -4.50 5.23
N GLY A 199 -4.02 -4.14 4.80
CA GLY A 199 -3.80 -2.98 3.95
C GLY A 199 -2.59 -3.10 3.05
N GLY A 200 -2.46 -2.17 2.11
CA GLY A 200 -1.40 -2.15 1.09
C GLY A 200 -0.16 -1.35 1.48
N ALA A 201 -0.13 -0.69 2.63
CA ALA A 201 1.04 0.08 3.06
C ALA A 201 2.22 -0.82 3.40
N ASN A 202 3.42 -0.39 3.02
CA ASN A 202 4.66 -1.06 3.41
C ASN A 202 4.96 -0.77 4.89
N ASN A 203 5.49 -1.80 5.62
CA ASN A 203 5.93 -1.66 7.01
C ASN A 203 4.89 -0.96 7.91
N GLN A 204 3.69 -1.50 7.95
CA GLN A 204 2.56 -0.94 8.68
C GLN A 204 2.85 -0.80 10.18
N LEU A 205 3.51 -1.80 10.77
CA LEU A 205 4.01 -1.73 12.14
C LEU A 205 5.17 -0.75 12.26
N GLU A 206 5.17 0.10 13.26
CA GLU A 206 6.30 0.98 13.57
C GLU A 206 7.49 0.17 14.07
N GLU A 207 7.26 -0.80 14.98
CA GLU A 207 8.23 -1.79 15.45
C GLU A 207 7.60 -3.20 15.45
N ASP A 208 8.43 -4.23 15.41
CA ASP A 208 7.97 -5.63 15.33
C ASP A 208 7.09 -6.02 16.55
N GLU A 209 7.38 -5.45 17.74
CA GLU A 209 6.61 -5.65 18.98
C GLU A 209 5.15 -5.16 18.91
N HIS A 210 4.84 -4.24 18.02
CA HIS A 210 3.45 -3.78 17.82
C HIS A 210 2.55 -4.86 17.23
N GLY A 211 3.12 -5.91 16.62
CA GLY A 211 2.41 -7.12 16.25
C GLY A 211 1.84 -7.86 17.48
N ASP A 212 2.61 -7.92 18.56
CA ASP A 212 2.18 -8.53 19.82
C ASP A 212 1.03 -7.74 20.47
N LEU A 213 1.05 -6.40 20.35
CA LEU A 213 -0.06 -5.55 20.83
C LEU A 213 -1.35 -5.82 20.06
N LEU A 214 -1.30 -5.98 18.74
CA LEU A 214 -2.46 -6.36 17.93
C LEU A 214 -3.01 -7.72 18.36
N GLN A 215 -2.13 -8.70 18.55
CA GLN A 215 -2.51 -10.04 19.01
C GLN A 215 -3.16 -10.00 20.40
N GLN A 216 -2.58 -9.28 21.36
CA GLN A 216 -3.15 -9.11 22.71
C GLN A 216 -4.53 -8.47 22.68
N LYS A 217 -4.77 -7.58 21.72
CA LYS A 217 -6.07 -6.94 21.50
C LYS A 217 -7.06 -7.82 20.73
N GLY A 218 -6.65 -9.00 20.29
CA GLY A 218 -7.46 -9.93 19.50
C GLY A 218 -7.75 -9.41 18.08
N ILE A 219 -6.83 -8.63 17.52
CA ILE A 219 -6.89 -8.12 16.16
C ILE A 219 -6.01 -9.01 15.28
N LEU A 220 -6.60 -9.62 14.25
CA LEU A 220 -5.87 -10.41 13.27
C LEU A 220 -5.15 -9.49 12.29
N TYR A 221 -3.84 -9.64 12.17
CA TYR A 221 -2.99 -8.81 11.34
C TYR A 221 -2.58 -9.54 10.05
N ALA A 222 -2.99 -9.01 8.91
CA ALA A 222 -2.55 -9.43 7.59
C ALA A 222 -1.20 -8.76 7.26
N HIS A 223 -0.15 -9.55 7.34
CA HIS A 223 1.24 -9.10 7.15
C HIS A 223 1.56 -8.90 5.66
#